data_4b5809cd8b8a3b99b50e1fb253a316bf
#
_entry.id   4b5809cd8b8a3b99b50e1fb253a316bf
#
_cell.length_a   1.000
_cell.length_b   1.000
_cell.length_c   1.000
_cell.angle_alpha   90.00
_cell.angle_beta   90.00
_cell.angle_gamma   90.00
#
_symmetry.space_group_name_H-M   'P 1'
#
loop_
_entity.id
_entity.type
_entity.pdbx_description
1 polymer ?
#
loop_
_entity_poly.entity_id
_entity_poly.type
_entity_poly.pdbx_seq_one_letter_code
_entity_poly.pdbx_strand_id
1 'polypeptide(L)' 'MDDTIIFKSYLRLLIHDLKELKKALQSQDHARAEELIDLLITDTQKSLED' A
#
# COMPACT_ATOMS: atom_id res chain seq x y z
N MET A 1 19.74 4.52 16.13
CA MET A 1 18.87 3.90 15.14
C MET A 1 17.79 4.83 14.70
N ASP A 2 17.60 4.94 13.43
CA ASP A 2 16.76 6.01 12.93
C ASP A 2 15.41 5.51 12.47
N ASP A 3 14.43 5.58 13.36
CA ASP A 3 13.06 5.19 13.06
C ASP A 3 12.49 5.98 11.89
N THR A 4 13.02 7.20 11.68
CA THR A 4 12.59 8.06 10.58
C THR A 4 12.86 7.42 9.22
N ILE A 5 14.02 6.74 9.08
CA ILE A 5 14.36 6.06 7.83
C ILE A 5 13.38 4.92 7.55
N ILE A 6 13.06 4.14 8.57
CA ILE A 6 12.12 3.03 8.46
C ILE A 6 10.74 3.56 8.07
N PHE A 7 10.31 4.63 8.72
CA PHE A 7 9.01 5.26 8.46
C PHE A 7 8.92 5.79 7.04
N LYS A 8 9.97 6.45 6.56
CA LYS A 8 10.02 6.97 5.18
C LYS A 8 9.99 5.84 4.16
N SER A 9 10.68 4.75 4.43
CA SER A 9 10.66 3.58 3.54
C SER A 9 9.24 3.02 3.44
N TYR A 10 8.56 2.91 4.58
CA TYR A 10 7.18 2.45 4.61
C TYR A 10 6.28 3.37 3.79
N LEU A 11 6.44 4.69 3.94
CA LEU A 11 5.64 5.66 3.20
C LEU A 11 5.88 5.58 1.69
N ARG A 12 7.13 5.32 1.28
CA ARG A 12 7.44 5.16 -0.15
C ARG A 12 6.71 3.96 -0.74
N LEU A 13 6.70 2.85 -0.02
CA LEU A 13 5.98 1.66 -0.45
C LEU A 13 4.48 1.93 -0.52
N LEU A 14 3.95 2.62 0.47
CA LEU A 14 2.54 2.96 0.52
C LEU A 14 2.16 3.85 -0.67
N ILE A 15 2.98 4.86 -0.96
CA ILE A 15 2.73 5.75 -2.10
C ILE A 15 2.76 4.97 -3.41
N HIS A 16 3.72 4.05 -3.55
CA HIS A 16 3.80 3.20 -4.74
C HIS A 16 2.51 2.41 -4.93
N ASP A 17 2.02 1.79 -3.86
CA ASP A 17 0.80 0.99 -3.92
C ASP A 17 -0.42 1.85 -4.24
N LEU A 18 -0.48 3.05 -3.67
CA LEU A 18 -1.58 3.98 -3.95
C LEU A 18 -1.57 4.44 -5.41
N LYS A 19 -0.38 4.66 -5.97
CA LYS A 19 -0.26 5.04 -7.38
C LYS A 19 -0.72 3.90 -8.29
N GLU A 20 -0.38 2.67 -7.93
CA GLU A 20 -0.83 1.49 -8.70
C GLU A 20 -2.34 1.32 -8.60
N LEU A 21 -2.89 1.57 -7.42
CA LEU A 21 -4.34 1.54 -7.22
C LEU A 21 -5.02 2.59 -8.10
N LYS A 22 -4.47 3.80 -8.15
CA LYS A 22 -5.00 4.85 -8.99
C LYS A 22 -5.02 4.45 -10.46
N LYS A 23 -3.93 3.84 -10.93
CA LYS A 23 -3.84 3.35 -12.31
C LYS A 23 -4.92 2.32 -12.61
N ALA A 24 -5.10 1.38 -11.67
CA ALA A 24 -6.11 0.33 -11.84
C ALA A 24 -7.50 0.94 -11.96
N LEU A 25 -7.81 1.93 -11.15
CA LEU A 25 -9.09 2.61 -11.19
C LEU A 25 -9.29 3.39 -12.50
N GLN A 26 -8.23 4.07 -12.95
CA GLN A 26 -8.28 4.81 -14.21
C GLN A 26 -8.51 3.91 -15.40
N SER A 27 -7.98 2.68 -15.34
CA SER A 27 -8.15 1.68 -16.39
C SER A 27 -9.42 0.87 -16.23
N GLN A 28 -10.20 1.15 -15.18
CA GLN A 28 -11.40 0.40 -14.83
C GLN A 28 -11.11 -1.07 -14.55
N ASP A 29 -9.89 -1.34 -14.07
CA ASP A 29 -9.47 -2.69 -13.67
C ASP A 29 -9.84 -2.90 -12.20
N HIS A 30 -11.12 -3.18 -11.97
CA HIS A 30 -11.65 -3.30 -10.61
C HIS A 30 -11.08 -4.49 -9.86
N ALA A 31 -10.80 -5.59 -10.55
CA ALA A 31 -10.21 -6.77 -9.93
C ALA A 31 -8.82 -6.45 -9.38
N ARG A 32 -8.01 -5.73 -10.15
CA ARG A 32 -6.68 -5.32 -9.72
C ARG A 32 -6.75 -4.32 -8.56
N ALA A 33 -7.70 -3.39 -8.64
CA ALA A 33 -7.89 -2.40 -7.57
C ALA A 33 -8.25 -3.08 -6.26
N GLU A 34 -9.16 -4.05 -6.28
CA GLU A 34 -9.53 -4.81 -5.09
C GLU A 34 -8.35 -5.57 -4.52
N GLU A 35 -7.57 -6.20 -5.38
CA GLU A 35 -6.40 -6.95 -4.97
C GLU A 35 -5.40 -6.05 -4.24
N LEU A 36 -5.15 -4.87 -4.78
CA LEU A 36 -4.23 -3.91 -4.16
C LEU A 36 -4.75 -3.41 -2.82
N ILE A 37 -6.04 -3.14 -2.73
CA ILE A 37 -6.66 -2.73 -1.47
C ILE A 37 -6.54 -3.82 -0.42
N ASP A 38 -6.81 -5.06 -0.79
CA ASP A 38 -6.71 -6.19 0.13
C ASP A 38 -5.28 -6.36 0.65
N LEU A 39 -4.29 -6.21 -0.22
CA LEU A 39 -2.90 -6.27 0.18
C LEU A 39 -2.55 -5.18 1.18
N LEU A 40 -3.02 -3.95 0.93
CA LEU A 40 -2.77 -2.83 1.84
C LEU A 40 -3.41 -3.07 3.21
N ILE A 41 -4.63 -3.58 3.22
CA ILE A 41 -5.33 -3.88 4.48
C ILE A 41 -4.57 -4.94 5.26
N THR A 42 -4.17 -6.02 4.59
CA THR A 42 -3.46 -7.13 5.23
C THR A 42 -2.13 -6.66 5.81
N ASP A 43 -1.35 -5.91 5.03
CA ASP A 43 -0.05 -5.43 5.48
C ASP A 43 -0.17 -4.47 6.66
N THR A 44 -1.15 -3.57 6.60
CA THR A 44 -1.38 -2.62 7.67
C THR A 44 -1.82 -3.32 8.95
N GLN A 45 -2.70 -4.31 8.82
CA GLN A 45 -3.14 -5.09 9.98
C GLN A 45 -1.99 -5.82 10.63
N LYS A 46 -1.13 -6.43 9.84
CA LYS A 46 0.05 -7.12 10.38
C LYS A 46 0.94 -6.17 11.16
N SER A 47 1.14 -4.96 10.65
CA SER A 47 1.96 -3.96 11.33
C SER A 47 1.36 -3.56 12.67
N LEU A 48 0.04 -3.49 12.75
CA LEU A 48 -0.64 -3.13 14.00
C LEU A 48 -0.63 -4.27 15.01
N GLU A 49 -0.66 -5.51 14.55
CA GLU A 49 -0.69 -6.68 15.43
C GLU A 49 0.68 -7.02 16.03
N ASP A 50 1.74 -6.60 15.41
CA ASP A 50 3.08 -6.78 15.92
C ASP A 50 3.40 -5.73 16.99
#